data_e4abb16c1c2a48deaa2615ba50df9f10
#
_entry.id   e4abb16c1c2a48deaa2615ba50df9f10
#
_cell.length_a   1.000
_cell.length_b   1.000
_cell.length_c   1.000
_cell.angle_alpha   90.00
_cell.angle_beta   90.00
_cell.angle_gamma   90.00
#
_symmetry.space_group_name_H-M   'P 1'
#
loop_
_entity.id
_entity.type
_entity.pdbx_description
1 polymer ?
#
loop_
_entity_poly.entity_id
_entity_poly.type
_entity_poly.pdbx_seq_one_letter_code
_entity_poly.pdbx_strand_id
1 'polypeptide(L)'
;MATFLDHPLRLLNPSFSSPLLDVLTDLEHLRRLQLNGTTPPMVFMQLKQVFHLLESLASARIEGNHTTLADYVETKFGGPASLQRADQEIDSLREIANIEHAMDEIDAGLEPGSALSQHFIRGLHAMTVDGLEREGDKTPGAYRSGSVGIAMSEHAPPDAVRIGAYMGELVDFVNRDDQRKYDLMKVALAHHRFAWIHPFGNGNGRVVRLFTYALLIKYGFRMTAEDGRLLNPAAVFCADREKYYAMLSLADKGTDAALETWCTYVLTGVRDELNKVDRLADYRNLTAEILLPAIAHARERQWITEQEESVLNVAVLRKVVKSADLADAMPKSSPAQRTYQIRKLLANGMLQPTHPEARQYTIGFSNSTLLRGVIKALTDQGFIPRAVVA
;
A
#
# COMPACT_ATOMS: atom_id res chain seq x y z
N MET A 1 0.73 -18.47 -30.45
CA MET A 1 2.03 -17.78 -30.34
C MET A 1 1.74 -16.37 -29.87
N ALA A 2 2.50 -15.86 -28.90
CA ALA A 2 2.36 -14.48 -28.45
C ALA A 2 2.64 -13.52 -29.62
N THR A 3 1.80 -12.49 -29.77
CA THR A 3 1.85 -11.57 -30.89
C THR A 3 2.04 -10.14 -30.39
N PHE A 4 2.99 -9.41 -30.98
CA PHE A 4 3.14 -7.98 -30.73
C PHE A 4 2.07 -7.22 -31.53
N LEU A 5 1.24 -6.47 -30.83
CA LEU A 5 0.26 -5.55 -31.42
C LEU A 5 0.59 -4.14 -30.98
N ASP A 6 1.07 -3.31 -31.88
CA ASP A 6 1.36 -1.90 -31.59
C ASP A 6 0.06 -1.09 -31.62
N HIS A 7 -0.09 -0.23 -30.62
CA HIS A 7 -1.20 0.72 -30.56
C HIS A 7 -0.76 2.04 -29.87
N PRO A 8 -1.32 3.19 -30.25
CA PRO A 8 -0.92 4.46 -29.68
C PRO A 8 -1.37 4.61 -28.22
N LEU A 9 -0.52 5.25 -27.39
CA LEU A 9 -0.90 5.68 -26.06
C LEU A 9 -1.64 7.01 -26.17
N ARG A 10 -2.94 7.01 -25.89
CA ARG A 10 -3.82 8.19 -26.05
C ARG A 10 -4.90 8.24 -24.97
N LEU A 11 -5.39 9.44 -24.71
CA LEU A 11 -6.58 9.64 -23.89
C LEU A 11 -7.82 9.10 -24.60
N LEU A 12 -8.73 8.52 -23.83
CA LEU A 12 -10.03 8.10 -24.31
C LEU A 12 -11.04 9.24 -24.18
N ASN A 13 -12.10 9.17 -24.96
CA ASN A 13 -13.22 10.08 -24.86
C ASN A 13 -14.53 9.29 -24.64
N PRO A 14 -14.75 8.79 -23.39
CA PRO A 14 -15.90 7.97 -23.08
C PRO A 14 -17.21 8.73 -23.32
N SER A 15 -18.25 8.02 -23.74
CA SER A 15 -19.57 8.60 -23.90
C SER A 15 -20.14 9.02 -22.55
N PHE A 16 -21.11 9.94 -22.55
CA PHE A 16 -21.75 10.39 -21.30
C PHE A 16 -22.49 9.26 -20.56
N SER A 17 -22.85 8.19 -21.24
CA SER A 17 -23.48 7.00 -20.65
C SER A 17 -22.46 5.92 -20.22
N SER A 18 -21.17 6.20 -20.33
CA SER A 18 -20.12 5.24 -19.95
C SER A 18 -19.99 5.10 -18.44
N PRO A 19 -19.94 3.86 -17.90
CA PRO A 19 -19.61 3.65 -16.47
C PRO A 19 -18.28 4.25 -16.04
N LEU A 20 -17.34 4.42 -16.97
CA LEU A 20 -16.05 5.07 -16.69
C LEU A 20 -16.24 6.52 -16.26
N LEU A 21 -17.22 7.24 -16.87
CA LEU A 21 -17.46 8.63 -16.52
C LEU A 21 -18.00 8.78 -15.07
N ASP A 22 -18.87 7.86 -14.64
CA ASP A 22 -19.38 7.86 -13.27
C ASP A 22 -18.23 7.65 -12.27
N VAL A 23 -17.38 6.66 -12.52
CA VAL A 23 -16.23 6.37 -11.65
C VAL A 23 -15.22 7.52 -11.61
N LEU A 24 -14.95 8.18 -12.75
CA LEU A 24 -14.08 9.36 -12.79
C LEU A 24 -14.67 10.52 -11.98
N THR A 25 -15.99 10.69 -12.03
CA THR A 25 -16.70 11.72 -11.27
C THR A 25 -16.61 11.46 -9.77
N ASP A 26 -16.86 10.21 -9.34
CA ASP A 26 -16.73 9.79 -7.94
C ASP A 26 -15.31 10.00 -7.41
N LEU A 27 -14.31 9.57 -8.18
CA LEU A 27 -12.91 9.72 -7.81
C LEU A 27 -12.45 11.19 -7.77
N GLU A 28 -12.96 12.04 -8.68
CA GLU A 28 -12.69 13.48 -8.64
C GLU A 28 -13.31 14.13 -7.39
N HIS A 29 -14.49 13.67 -6.98
CA HIS A 29 -15.08 14.08 -5.71
C HIS A 29 -14.20 13.65 -4.53
N LEU A 30 -13.81 12.37 -4.46
CA LEU A 30 -12.93 11.85 -3.42
C LEU A 30 -11.58 12.59 -3.38
N ARG A 31 -10.98 12.88 -4.54
CA ARG A 31 -9.71 13.62 -4.63
C ARG A 31 -9.79 15.03 -4.01
N ARG A 32 -10.95 15.68 -4.09
CA ARG A 32 -11.18 17.04 -3.53
C ARG A 32 -11.69 17.01 -2.10
N LEU A 33 -12.20 15.87 -1.65
CA LEU A 33 -12.75 15.72 -0.33
C LEU A 33 -11.63 15.85 0.73
N GLN A 34 -11.76 16.84 1.59
CA GLN A 34 -10.95 16.93 2.81
C GLN A 34 -11.66 16.11 3.88
N LEU A 35 -11.05 15.02 4.31
CA LEU A 35 -11.66 14.11 5.29
C LEU A 35 -11.78 14.74 6.66
N ASN A 36 -11.03 15.82 6.97
CA ASN A 36 -10.95 16.42 8.30
C ASN A 36 -10.80 15.35 9.38
N GLY A 37 -9.88 14.44 9.17
CA GLY A 37 -9.70 13.24 9.97
C GLY A 37 -9.58 13.57 11.45
N THR A 38 -10.32 12.85 12.30
CA THR A 38 -10.26 12.99 13.76
C THR A 38 -9.20 12.07 14.39
N THR A 39 -8.56 11.25 13.57
CA THR A 39 -7.46 10.36 13.99
C THR A 39 -6.20 11.15 14.29
N PRO A 40 -5.62 11.02 15.49
CA PRO A 40 -4.40 11.73 15.85
C PRO A 40 -3.25 11.44 14.86
N PRO A 41 -2.40 12.44 14.51
CA PRO A 41 -1.33 12.26 13.51
C PRO A 41 -0.43 11.05 13.76
N MET A 42 -0.04 10.83 15.02
CA MET A 42 0.81 9.69 15.40
C MET A 42 0.12 8.33 15.17
N VAL A 43 -1.19 8.25 15.36
CA VAL A 43 -1.98 7.04 15.09
C VAL A 43 -2.16 6.85 13.59
N PHE A 44 -2.39 7.94 12.85
CA PHE A 44 -2.48 7.91 11.40
C PHE A 44 -1.17 7.42 10.76
N MET A 45 -0.01 7.88 11.22
CA MET A 45 1.28 7.43 10.71
C MET A 45 1.51 5.93 10.93
N GLN A 46 1.05 5.39 12.06
CA GLN A 46 1.11 3.95 12.29
C GLN A 46 0.19 3.16 11.34
N LEU A 47 -1.03 3.68 11.08
CA LEU A 47 -1.91 3.09 10.07
C LEU A 47 -1.25 3.10 8.69
N LYS A 48 -0.63 4.20 8.31
CA LYS A 48 0.10 4.31 7.04
C LYS A 48 1.17 3.22 6.94
N GLN A 49 1.98 3.00 7.98
CA GLN A 49 2.96 1.91 8.02
C GLN A 49 2.32 0.53 7.87
N VAL A 50 1.17 0.30 8.51
CA VAL A 50 0.42 -0.97 8.35
C VAL A 50 -0.07 -1.14 6.91
N PHE A 51 -0.58 -0.08 6.28
CA PHE A 51 -1.05 -0.15 4.89
C PHE A 51 0.11 -0.32 3.90
N HIS A 52 1.28 0.29 4.12
CA HIS A 52 2.48 0.03 3.32
C HIS A 52 2.89 -1.45 3.39
N LEU A 53 2.91 -2.01 4.59
CA LEU A 53 3.15 -3.44 4.79
C LEU A 53 2.15 -4.31 3.99
N LEU A 54 0.86 -3.99 4.06
CA LEU A 54 -0.19 -4.74 3.38
C LEU A 54 -0.11 -4.61 1.86
N GLU A 55 0.16 -3.42 1.36
CA GLU A 55 0.39 -3.13 -0.06
C GLU A 55 1.59 -3.93 -0.59
N SER A 56 2.69 -3.94 0.17
CA SER A 56 3.91 -4.67 -0.19
C SER A 56 3.69 -6.18 -0.24
N LEU A 57 2.98 -6.73 0.75
CA LEU A 57 2.58 -8.13 0.76
C LEU A 57 1.64 -8.48 -0.40
N ALA A 58 0.63 -7.64 -0.66
CA ALA A 58 -0.30 -7.83 -1.77
C ALA A 58 0.43 -7.82 -3.11
N SER A 59 1.35 -6.87 -3.30
CA SER A 59 2.16 -6.76 -4.51
C SER A 59 3.07 -7.99 -4.71
N ALA A 60 3.77 -8.43 -3.68
CA ALA A 60 4.61 -9.62 -3.74
C ALA A 60 3.78 -10.91 -3.97
N ARG A 61 2.59 -11.01 -3.37
CA ARG A 61 1.67 -12.13 -3.54
C ARG A 61 1.22 -12.32 -4.99
N ILE A 62 0.99 -11.24 -5.71
CA ILE A 62 0.63 -11.30 -7.15
C ILE A 62 1.75 -12.00 -7.94
N GLU A 63 3.00 -11.79 -7.59
CA GLU A 63 4.17 -12.41 -8.24
C GLU A 63 4.45 -13.85 -7.76
N GLY A 64 3.67 -14.35 -6.80
CA GLY A 64 3.82 -15.73 -6.29
C GLY A 64 4.64 -15.84 -5.01
N ASN A 65 4.88 -14.74 -4.31
CA ASN A 65 5.44 -14.78 -2.97
C ASN A 65 4.37 -15.31 -1.99
N HIS A 66 4.67 -16.38 -1.28
CA HIS A 66 3.76 -17.04 -0.36
C HIS A 66 4.03 -16.71 1.11
N THR A 67 4.88 -15.74 1.40
CA THR A 67 5.11 -15.26 2.77
C THR A 67 3.80 -14.86 3.41
N THR A 68 3.47 -15.46 4.54
CA THR A 68 2.28 -15.05 5.28
C THR A 68 2.54 -13.74 6.01
N LEU A 69 1.48 -13.00 6.26
CA LEU A 69 1.56 -11.77 7.04
C LEU A 69 2.11 -12.05 8.45
N ALA A 70 1.75 -13.20 9.05
CA ALA A 70 2.25 -13.61 10.35
C ALA A 70 3.78 -13.81 10.32
N ASP A 71 4.30 -14.51 9.31
CA ASP A 71 5.73 -14.76 9.15
C ASP A 71 6.52 -13.47 8.94
N TYR A 72 5.98 -12.55 8.12
CA TYR A 72 6.62 -11.25 7.89
C TYR A 72 6.67 -10.40 9.15
N VAL A 73 5.56 -10.29 9.88
CA VAL A 73 5.49 -9.55 11.16
C VAL A 73 6.41 -10.18 12.20
N GLU A 74 6.47 -11.51 12.28
CA GLU A 74 7.38 -12.19 13.19
C GLU A 74 8.84 -11.93 12.87
N THR A 75 9.19 -11.89 11.60
CA THR A 75 10.56 -11.56 11.17
C THR A 75 10.91 -10.11 11.46
N LYS A 76 10.02 -9.19 11.16
CA LYS A 76 10.25 -7.74 11.32
C LYS A 76 10.34 -7.33 12.79
N PHE A 77 9.57 -7.98 13.67
CA PHE A 77 9.45 -7.62 15.09
C PHE A 77 9.79 -8.77 16.06
N GLY A 78 10.06 -9.98 15.56
CA GLY A 78 10.46 -11.14 16.34
C GLY A 78 11.96 -11.10 16.67
N GLY A 79 12.31 -11.57 17.85
CA GLY A 79 13.70 -11.62 18.31
C GLY A 79 14.61 -12.63 17.56
N PRO A 80 15.78 -13.00 18.12
CA PRO A 80 16.87 -13.75 17.46
C PRO A 80 16.50 -15.12 16.87
N ALA A 81 15.32 -15.68 17.17
CA ALA A 81 14.84 -16.94 16.59
C ALA A 81 14.54 -16.86 15.09
N SER A 82 14.48 -15.64 14.52
CA SER A 82 14.30 -15.40 13.09
C SER A 82 15.56 -15.69 12.24
N LEU A 83 16.69 -16.01 12.85
CA LEU A 83 18.00 -16.11 12.19
C LEU A 83 18.32 -17.47 11.54
N GLN A 84 17.43 -18.47 11.61
CA GLN A 84 17.63 -19.79 11.00
C GLN A 84 16.57 -20.09 9.93
N ARG A 85 16.47 -19.22 8.92
CA ARG A 85 15.54 -19.40 7.80
C ARG A 85 16.27 -19.92 6.56
N ALA A 86 15.55 -20.65 5.72
CA ALA A 86 16.06 -21.06 4.42
C ALA A 86 16.29 -19.83 3.51
N ASP A 87 17.29 -19.89 2.62
CA ASP A 87 17.62 -18.77 1.72
C ASP A 87 16.41 -18.28 0.92
N GLN A 88 15.52 -19.18 0.52
CA GLN A 88 14.29 -18.82 -0.18
C GLN A 88 13.32 -17.98 0.68
N GLU A 89 13.23 -18.23 1.98
CA GLU A 89 12.39 -17.41 2.87
C GLU A 89 13.01 -16.02 3.07
N ILE A 90 14.34 -15.94 3.13
CA ILE A 90 15.06 -14.67 3.24
C ILE A 90 14.82 -13.82 2.00
N ASP A 91 14.88 -14.42 0.81
CA ASP A 91 14.64 -13.74 -0.47
C ASP A 91 13.19 -13.22 -0.55
N SER A 92 12.22 -14.06 -0.16
CA SER A 92 10.80 -13.67 -0.13
C SER A 92 10.49 -12.52 0.83
N LEU A 93 11.14 -12.52 2.00
CA LEU A 93 11.02 -11.44 3.00
C LEU A 93 11.68 -10.14 2.51
N ARG A 94 12.84 -10.26 1.86
CA ARG A 94 13.55 -9.13 1.25
C ARG A 94 12.74 -8.49 0.14
N GLU A 95 12.07 -9.28 -0.70
CA GLU A 95 11.17 -8.77 -1.74
C GLU A 95 10.11 -7.83 -1.16
N ILE A 96 9.45 -8.23 -0.07
CA ILE A 96 8.43 -7.41 0.59
C ILE A 96 9.06 -6.14 1.18
N ALA A 97 10.21 -6.25 1.84
CA ALA A 97 10.92 -5.12 2.42
C ALA A 97 11.40 -4.12 1.34
N ASN A 98 11.82 -4.58 0.18
CA ASN A 98 12.20 -3.74 -0.96
C ASN A 98 11.01 -2.92 -1.49
N ILE A 99 9.83 -3.52 -1.58
CA ILE A 99 8.61 -2.82 -2.00
C ILE A 99 8.22 -1.76 -0.95
N GLU A 100 8.26 -2.13 0.34
CA GLU A 100 7.98 -1.20 1.45
C GLU A 100 8.95 0.01 1.42
N HIS A 101 10.24 -0.25 1.25
CA HIS A 101 11.26 0.81 1.12
C HIS A 101 11.00 1.70 -0.10
N ALA A 102 10.67 1.13 -1.24
CA ALA A 102 10.35 1.91 -2.44
C ALA A 102 9.10 2.80 -2.24
N MET A 103 8.10 2.34 -1.47
CA MET A 103 6.93 3.18 -1.11
C MET A 103 7.32 4.33 -0.19
N ASP A 104 8.18 4.09 0.81
CA ASP A 104 8.67 5.13 1.70
C ASP A 104 9.45 6.21 0.92
N GLU A 105 10.27 5.81 -0.06
CA GLU A 105 11.00 6.74 -0.95
C GLU A 105 10.05 7.54 -1.86
N ILE A 106 8.98 6.92 -2.37
CA ILE A 106 7.93 7.62 -3.13
C ILE A 106 7.27 8.69 -2.24
N ASP A 107 6.90 8.32 -1.02
CA ASP A 107 6.24 9.22 -0.08
C ASP A 107 7.12 10.38 0.38
N ALA A 108 8.42 10.15 0.52
CA ALA A 108 9.37 11.17 0.92
C ALA A 108 9.73 12.13 -0.22
N GLY A 109 9.71 11.64 -1.46
CA GLY A 109 10.25 12.36 -2.62
C GLY A 109 9.20 12.91 -3.60
N LEU A 110 7.93 12.53 -3.48
CA LEU A 110 6.92 12.86 -4.49
C LEU A 110 5.78 13.71 -3.92
N GLU A 111 5.54 14.83 -4.58
CA GLU A 111 4.44 15.75 -4.27
C GLU A 111 3.43 15.80 -5.42
N PRO A 112 2.16 16.20 -5.18
CA PRO A 112 1.21 16.46 -6.23
C PRO A 112 1.75 17.42 -7.30
N GLY A 113 1.62 17.04 -8.57
CA GLY A 113 2.17 17.78 -9.71
C GLY A 113 3.64 17.50 -10.05
N SER A 114 4.36 16.71 -9.24
CA SER A 114 5.75 16.35 -9.54
C SER A 114 5.89 15.72 -10.92
N ALA A 115 6.93 16.09 -11.66
CA ALA A 115 7.26 15.44 -12.91
C ALA A 115 7.92 14.07 -12.65
N LEU A 116 7.44 13.04 -13.32
CA LEU A 116 8.06 11.71 -13.29
C LEU A 116 9.06 11.59 -14.44
N SER A 117 10.09 10.78 -14.25
CA SER A 117 11.13 10.56 -15.26
C SER A 117 11.41 9.08 -15.46
N GLN A 118 12.04 8.73 -16.59
CA GLN A 118 12.56 7.38 -16.79
C GLN A 118 13.58 7.01 -15.70
N HIS A 119 14.36 7.97 -15.20
CA HIS A 119 15.30 7.75 -14.11
C HIS A 119 14.59 7.36 -12.82
N PHE A 120 13.48 8.03 -12.47
CA PHE A 120 12.64 7.67 -11.33
C PHE A 120 12.12 6.22 -11.44
N ILE A 121 11.55 5.85 -12.59
CA ILE A 121 11.03 4.49 -12.82
C ILE A 121 12.14 3.44 -12.73
N ARG A 122 13.32 3.73 -13.26
CA ARG A 122 14.49 2.85 -13.18
C ARG A 122 15.02 2.73 -11.74
N GLY A 123 14.92 3.81 -10.96
CA GLY A 123 15.22 3.81 -9.53
C GLY A 123 14.28 2.90 -8.75
N LEU A 124 12.97 2.98 -9.01
CA LEU A 124 11.99 2.06 -8.42
C LEU A 124 12.32 0.60 -8.73
N HIS A 125 12.71 0.30 -9.98
CA HIS A 125 13.11 -1.04 -10.36
C HIS A 125 14.36 -1.50 -9.59
N ALA A 126 15.41 -0.67 -9.53
CA ALA A 126 16.64 -1.00 -8.82
C ALA A 126 16.35 -1.36 -7.34
N MET A 127 15.55 -0.55 -6.65
CA MET A 127 15.13 -0.83 -5.27
C MET A 127 14.33 -2.12 -5.15
N THR A 128 13.38 -2.33 -6.05
CA THR A 128 12.46 -3.49 -6.01
C THR A 128 13.19 -4.84 -6.13
N VAL A 129 14.27 -4.89 -6.91
CA VAL A 129 15.03 -6.13 -7.17
C VAL A 129 16.33 -6.25 -6.38
N ASP A 130 16.61 -5.29 -5.50
CA ASP A 130 17.88 -5.22 -4.76
C ASP A 130 18.12 -6.46 -3.92
N GLY A 131 19.28 -7.08 -4.11
CA GLY A 131 19.74 -8.23 -3.36
C GLY A 131 18.87 -9.50 -3.48
N LEU A 132 17.93 -9.56 -4.44
CA LEU A 132 17.10 -10.75 -4.67
C LEU A 132 17.84 -11.74 -5.60
N GLU A 133 17.81 -13.03 -5.24
CA GLU A 133 18.42 -14.08 -6.04
C GLU A 133 17.44 -14.63 -7.09
N ARG A 134 16.21 -14.99 -6.68
CA ARG A 134 15.21 -15.62 -7.55
C ARG A 134 14.37 -14.59 -8.32
N GLU A 135 13.85 -13.61 -7.63
CA GLU A 135 12.99 -12.55 -8.19
C GLU A 135 13.78 -11.27 -8.51
N GLY A 136 15.12 -11.38 -8.53
CA GLY A 136 16.02 -10.30 -8.89
C GLY A 136 16.16 -10.08 -10.39
N ASP A 137 16.93 -9.07 -10.74
CA ASP A 137 17.33 -8.77 -12.11
C ASP A 137 18.86 -8.65 -12.19
N LYS A 138 19.45 -9.13 -13.28
CA LYS A 138 20.91 -9.05 -13.53
C LYS A 138 21.39 -7.61 -13.74
N THR A 139 20.48 -6.73 -14.11
CA THR A 139 20.75 -5.32 -14.45
C THR A 139 19.79 -4.38 -13.71
N PRO A 140 19.87 -4.28 -12.34
CA PRO A 140 19.00 -3.41 -11.58
C PRO A 140 18.99 -1.99 -12.13
N GLY A 141 17.81 -1.43 -12.36
CA GLY A 141 17.65 -0.07 -12.90
C GLY A 141 17.97 0.09 -14.39
N ALA A 142 18.28 -0.98 -15.13
CA ALA A 142 18.46 -0.91 -16.57
C ALA A 142 17.31 -1.59 -17.32
N TYR A 143 16.94 -1.03 -18.46
CA TYR A 143 15.99 -1.69 -19.36
C TYR A 143 16.62 -2.95 -19.95
N ARG A 144 15.79 -3.98 -20.20
CA ARG A 144 16.24 -5.22 -20.80
C ARG A 144 16.86 -4.99 -22.20
N SER A 145 17.88 -5.75 -22.51
CA SER A 145 18.55 -5.75 -23.81
C SER A 145 18.11 -6.92 -24.70
N GLY A 146 17.34 -7.86 -24.16
CA GLY A 146 16.86 -9.05 -24.85
C GLY A 146 15.34 -9.16 -24.88
N SER A 147 14.84 -10.16 -25.60
CA SER A 147 13.42 -10.53 -25.61
C SER A 147 13.02 -11.17 -24.30
N VAL A 148 11.81 -10.88 -23.84
CA VAL A 148 11.17 -11.53 -22.69
C VAL A 148 9.77 -11.98 -23.09
N GLY A 149 9.27 -13.02 -22.44
CA GLY A 149 7.87 -13.43 -22.52
C GLY A 149 7.14 -13.07 -21.25
N ILE A 150 5.85 -12.82 -21.36
CA ILE A 150 4.96 -12.66 -20.20
C ILE A 150 4.26 -14.00 -19.98
N ALA A 151 4.43 -14.57 -18.78
CA ALA A 151 3.81 -15.84 -18.45
C ALA A 151 2.28 -15.77 -18.60
N MET A 152 1.68 -16.77 -19.23
CA MET A 152 0.23 -16.87 -19.44
C MET A 152 -0.39 -15.70 -20.24
N SER A 153 0.40 -14.94 -21.00
CA SER A 153 -0.09 -13.87 -21.86
C SER A 153 0.08 -14.22 -23.35
N GLU A 154 -0.89 -13.81 -24.17
CA GLU A 154 -0.80 -13.84 -25.63
C GLU A 154 -0.10 -12.61 -26.21
N HIS A 155 0.15 -11.61 -25.36
CA HIS A 155 0.89 -10.41 -25.73
C HIS A 155 2.40 -10.69 -25.78
N ALA A 156 3.05 -10.28 -26.86
CA ALA A 156 4.51 -10.20 -26.97
C ALA A 156 4.95 -8.75 -26.70
N PRO A 157 5.81 -8.49 -25.70
CA PRO A 157 6.35 -7.15 -25.50
C PRO A 157 7.16 -6.65 -26.71
N PRO A 158 7.32 -5.32 -26.87
CA PRO A 158 8.11 -4.76 -27.97
C PRO A 158 9.58 -5.18 -27.92
N ASP A 159 10.25 -5.11 -29.07
CA ASP A 159 11.69 -5.34 -29.14
C ASP A 159 12.47 -4.43 -28.19
N ALA A 160 13.54 -4.96 -27.60
CA ALA A 160 14.37 -4.26 -26.61
C ALA A 160 14.88 -2.89 -27.12
N VAL A 161 15.23 -2.79 -28.39
CA VAL A 161 15.69 -1.54 -29.02
C VAL A 161 14.65 -0.42 -28.99
N ARG A 162 13.36 -0.75 -28.89
CA ARG A 162 12.24 0.22 -28.88
C ARG A 162 11.83 0.64 -27.48
N ILE A 163 12.30 -0.04 -26.43
CA ILE A 163 11.86 0.20 -25.03
C ILE A 163 12.09 1.67 -24.62
N GLY A 164 13.27 2.22 -24.90
CA GLY A 164 13.58 3.61 -24.53
C GLY A 164 12.61 4.61 -25.15
N ALA A 165 12.16 4.39 -26.39
CA ALA A 165 11.18 5.24 -27.06
C ALA A 165 9.78 5.11 -26.43
N TYR A 166 9.30 3.88 -26.18
CA TYR A 166 8.00 3.66 -25.53
C TYR A 166 7.96 4.16 -24.10
N MET A 167 9.06 4.02 -23.34
CA MET A 167 9.15 4.59 -22.00
C MET A 167 9.23 6.12 -22.02
N GLY A 168 9.83 6.70 -23.06
CA GLY A 168 9.77 8.15 -23.31
C GLY A 168 8.34 8.61 -23.56
N GLU A 169 7.62 7.96 -24.48
CA GLU A 169 6.20 8.23 -24.76
C GLU A 169 5.33 8.12 -23.47
N LEU A 170 5.54 7.09 -22.64
CA LEU A 170 4.84 6.90 -21.39
C LEU A 170 5.10 8.05 -20.41
N VAL A 171 6.36 8.45 -20.24
CA VAL A 171 6.74 9.55 -19.35
C VAL A 171 6.19 10.89 -19.85
N ASP A 172 6.26 11.14 -21.14
CA ASP A 172 5.68 12.36 -21.75
C ASP A 172 4.15 12.38 -21.58
N PHE A 173 3.49 11.23 -21.77
CA PHE A 173 2.04 11.09 -21.58
C PHE A 173 1.59 11.44 -20.17
N VAL A 174 2.27 10.91 -19.13
CA VAL A 174 1.89 11.19 -17.73
C VAL A 174 2.29 12.57 -17.25
N ASN A 175 3.24 13.23 -17.91
CA ASN A 175 3.66 14.58 -17.55
C ASN A 175 2.98 15.68 -18.37
N ARG A 176 2.34 15.32 -19.49
CA ARG A 176 1.68 16.28 -20.35
C ARG A 176 0.57 17.01 -19.58
N ASP A 177 0.56 18.33 -19.68
CA ASP A 177 -0.46 19.20 -19.07
C ASP A 177 -1.78 19.12 -19.85
N ASP A 178 -2.57 18.10 -19.55
CA ASP A 178 -3.92 17.92 -20.06
C ASP A 178 -4.94 18.47 -19.04
N GLN A 179 -6.19 18.59 -19.46
CA GLN A 179 -7.27 18.96 -18.54
C GLN A 179 -7.37 17.95 -17.40
N ARG A 180 -7.50 18.45 -16.17
CA ARG A 180 -7.50 17.68 -14.91
C ARG A 180 -8.44 16.47 -14.92
N LYS A 181 -9.54 16.53 -15.65
CA LYS A 181 -10.50 15.41 -15.79
C LYS A 181 -9.88 14.13 -16.37
N TYR A 182 -8.71 14.23 -17.03
CA TYR A 182 -8.01 13.09 -17.62
C TYR A 182 -6.97 12.46 -16.68
N ASP A 183 -6.62 13.12 -15.58
CA ASP A 183 -5.54 12.67 -14.68
C ASP A 183 -5.71 11.23 -14.24
N LEU A 184 -6.90 10.89 -13.76
CA LEU A 184 -7.17 9.53 -13.24
C LEU A 184 -7.24 8.48 -14.35
N MET A 185 -7.72 8.87 -15.52
CA MET A 185 -7.65 8.01 -16.70
C MET A 185 -6.19 7.72 -17.09
N LYS A 186 -5.30 8.72 -16.97
CA LYS A 186 -3.87 8.52 -17.22
C LYS A 186 -3.27 7.49 -16.26
N VAL A 187 -3.70 7.40 -14.99
CA VAL A 187 -3.23 6.38 -14.05
C VAL A 187 -3.46 4.97 -14.62
N ALA A 188 -4.70 4.68 -15.03
CA ALA A 188 -5.06 3.37 -15.54
C ALA A 188 -4.38 3.05 -16.90
N LEU A 189 -4.36 4.02 -17.83
CA LEU A 189 -3.71 3.86 -19.13
C LEU A 189 -2.20 3.68 -19.01
N ALA A 190 -1.55 4.43 -18.11
CA ALA A 190 -0.12 4.33 -17.87
C ALA A 190 0.25 2.98 -17.22
N HIS A 191 -0.57 2.48 -16.29
CA HIS A 191 -0.39 1.14 -15.72
C HIS A 191 -0.37 0.08 -16.83
N HIS A 192 -1.40 0.04 -17.67
CA HIS A 192 -1.45 -0.90 -18.79
C HIS A 192 -0.27 -0.72 -19.74
N ARG A 193 0.02 0.52 -20.17
CA ARG A 193 1.12 0.80 -21.11
C ARG A 193 2.46 0.33 -20.57
N PHE A 194 2.74 0.53 -19.28
CA PHE A 194 3.95 0.02 -18.65
C PHE A 194 4.00 -1.51 -18.68
N ALA A 195 2.91 -2.19 -18.28
CA ALA A 195 2.81 -3.65 -18.30
C ALA A 195 2.99 -4.19 -19.72
N TRP A 196 2.44 -3.53 -20.73
CA TRP A 196 2.54 -3.85 -22.15
C TRP A 196 3.98 -3.67 -22.68
N ILE A 197 4.69 -2.61 -22.29
CA ILE A 197 6.11 -2.40 -22.68
C ILE A 197 6.99 -3.47 -22.04
N HIS A 198 6.71 -3.85 -20.81
CA HIS A 198 7.48 -4.82 -20.02
C HIS A 198 8.98 -4.50 -20.04
N PRO A 199 9.41 -3.33 -19.54
CA PRO A 199 10.71 -2.75 -19.85
C PRO A 199 11.91 -3.44 -19.20
N PHE A 200 11.72 -4.26 -18.19
CA PHE A 200 12.79 -4.90 -17.41
C PHE A 200 12.85 -6.41 -17.65
N GLY A 201 13.96 -7.04 -17.24
CA GLY A 201 14.13 -8.49 -17.31
C GLY A 201 13.23 -9.24 -16.32
N ASN A 202 13.07 -8.69 -15.13
CA ASN A 202 12.16 -9.15 -14.06
C ASN A 202 11.62 -7.95 -13.28
N GLY A 203 10.72 -8.16 -12.32
CA GLY A 203 10.20 -7.10 -11.42
C GLY A 203 9.19 -6.15 -12.04
N ASN A 204 8.78 -6.33 -13.30
CA ASN A 204 7.87 -5.40 -14.00
C ASN A 204 6.53 -5.23 -13.26
N GLY A 205 5.96 -6.31 -12.73
CA GLY A 205 4.68 -6.27 -12.01
C GLY A 205 4.77 -5.44 -10.73
N ARG A 206 5.83 -5.62 -9.95
CA ARG A 206 6.07 -4.84 -8.71
C ARG A 206 6.27 -3.35 -9.03
N VAL A 207 7.08 -3.05 -10.04
CA VAL A 207 7.36 -1.67 -10.47
C VAL A 207 6.11 -0.98 -11.00
N VAL A 208 5.26 -1.63 -11.81
CA VAL A 208 4.04 -1.00 -12.32
C VAL A 208 3.06 -0.66 -11.21
N ARG A 209 2.97 -1.46 -10.14
CA ARG A 209 2.11 -1.16 -8.98
C ARG A 209 2.66 0.02 -8.18
N LEU A 210 3.97 0.08 -7.94
CA LEU A 210 4.63 1.24 -7.34
C LEU A 210 4.48 2.50 -8.20
N PHE A 211 4.58 2.38 -9.51
CA PHE A 211 4.37 3.48 -10.45
C PHE A 211 2.91 3.97 -10.41
N THR A 212 1.94 3.07 -10.27
CA THR A 212 0.52 3.42 -10.08
C THR A 212 0.29 4.19 -8.79
N TYR A 213 0.92 3.75 -7.70
CA TYR A 213 0.92 4.45 -6.42
C TYR A 213 1.49 5.87 -6.56
N ALA A 214 2.64 6.01 -7.21
CA ALA A 214 3.26 7.30 -7.49
C ALA A 214 2.38 8.22 -8.35
N LEU A 215 1.69 7.66 -9.35
CA LEU A 215 0.77 8.42 -10.21
C LEU A 215 -0.45 8.93 -9.43
N LEU A 216 -0.99 8.17 -8.50
CA LEU A 216 -2.09 8.63 -7.64
C LEU A 216 -1.66 9.83 -6.79
N ILE A 217 -0.45 9.80 -6.21
CA ILE A 217 0.11 10.94 -5.47
C ILE A 217 0.32 12.15 -6.41
N LYS A 218 0.99 11.92 -7.55
CA LYS A 218 1.21 12.97 -8.56
C LYS A 218 -0.08 13.68 -8.93
N TYR A 219 -1.17 12.95 -9.10
CA TYR A 219 -2.47 13.49 -9.49
C TYR A 219 -3.34 13.94 -8.31
N GLY A 220 -2.77 14.06 -7.12
CA GLY A 220 -3.35 14.83 -6.02
C GLY A 220 -4.04 14.03 -4.93
N PHE A 221 -3.83 12.70 -4.87
CA PHE A 221 -4.20 11.93 -3.69
C PHE A 221 -3.08 12.06 -2.64
N ARG A 222 -3.23 13.01 -1.73
CA ARG A 222 -2.24 13.26 -0.67
C ARG A 222 -2.43 12.27 0.47
N MET A 223 -1.31 11.76 0.98
CA MET A 223 -1.26 10.84 2.11
C MET A 223 -0.61 11.50 3.33
N THR A 224 -1.13 12.65 3.71
CA THR A 224 -0.67 13.36 4.91
C THR A 224 -1.61 13.05 6.09
N ALA A 225 -1.11 13.22 7.30
CA ALA A 225 -1.92 13.10 8.50
C ALA A 225 -3.06 14.13 8.55
N GLU A 226 -2.87 15.28 7.91
CA GLU A 226 -3.85 16.36 7.81
C GLU A 226 -4.99 16.00 6.85
N ASP A 227 -4.66 15.38 5.72
CA ASP A 227 -5.65 14.89 4.73
C ASP A 227 -6.33 13.60 5.20
N GLY A 228 -5.71 12.83 6.10
CA GLY A 228 -6.27 11.62 6.72
C GLY A 228 -6.48 10.45 5.78
N ARG A 229 -5.86 10.48 4.58
CA ARG A 229 -6.09 9.48 3.53
C ARG A 229 -4.96 8.47 3.42
N LEU A 230 -5.34 7.21 3.20
CA LEU A 230 -4.46 6.09 2.93
C LEU A 230 -4.71 5.58 1.51
N LEU A 231 -3.68 5.01 0.87
CA LEU A 231 -3.77 4.39 -0.45
C LEU A 231 -3.34 2.93 -0.37
N ASN A 232 -4.08 2.07 -1.04
CA ASN A 232 -3.78 0.65 -1.14
C ASN A 232 -4.15 0.10 -2.54
N PRO A 233 -3.56 0.63 -3.64
CA PRO A 233 -3.94 0.26 -5.00
C PRO A 233 -3.63 -1.19 -5.37
N ALA A 234 -2.58 -1.83 -4.80
CA ALA A 234 -2.29 -3.23 -5.09
C ALA A 234 -3.37 -4.18 -4.56
N ALA A 235 -4.13 -3.79 -3.54
CA ALA A 235 -5.27 -4.56 -3.06
C ALA A 235 -6.30 -4.82 -4.17
N VAL A 236 -6.50 -3.87 -5.09
CA VAL A 236 -7.38 -4.00 -6.26
C VAL A 236 -6.97 -5.19 -7.13
N PHE A 237 -5.68 -5.33 -7.39
CA PHE A 237 -5.11 -6.34 -8.28
C PHE A 237 -4.93 -7.68 -7.57
N CYS A 238 -4.64 -7.66 -6.27
CA CYS A 238 -4.47 -8.85 -5.44
C CYS A 238 -5.80 -9.54 -5.09
N ALA A 239 -6.89 -8.78 -5.01
CA ALA A 239 -8.20 -9.30 -4.64
C ALA A 239 -8.68 -10.40 -5.61
N ASP A 240 -8.37 -10.26 -6.90
CA ASP A 240 -8.67 -11.22 -7.95
C ASP A 240 -7.57 -11.17 -9.03
N ARG A 241 -6.52 -11.96 -8.81
CA ARG A 241 -5.34 -12.01 -9.69
C ARG A 241 -5.71 -12.48 -11.11
N GLU A 242 -6.62 -13.44 -11.25
CA GLU A 242 -7.03 -13.97 -12.54
C GLU A 242 -7.77 -12.90 -13.34
N LYS A 243 -8.67 -12.18 -12.70
CA LYS A 243 -9.39 -11.06 -13.31
C LYS A 243 -8.42 -9.94 -13.72
N TYR A 244 -7.44 -9.62 -12.88
CA TYR A 244 -6.42 -8.61 -13.21
C TYR A 244 -5.68 -8.96 -14.51
N TYR A 245 -5.20 -10.19 -14.63
CA TYR A 245 -4.52 -10.63 -15.86
C TYR A 245 -5.46 -10.71 -17.07
N ALA A 246 -6.70 -11.12 -16.88
CA ALA A 246 -7.70 -11.11 -17.94
C ALA A 246 -8.00 -9.68 -18.45
N MET A 247 -8.05 -8.70 -17.54
CA MET A 247 -8.26 -7.30 -17.90
C MET A 247 -7.05 -6.69 -18.61
N LEU A 248 -5.82 -7.03 -18.20
CA LEU A 248 -4.60 -6.65 -18.95
C LEU A 248 -4.63 -7.21 -20.37
N SER A 249 -4.91 -8.51 -20.51
CA SER A 249 -4.99 -9.18 -21.82
C SER A 249 -6.10 -8.61 -22.71
N LEU A 250 -7.22 -8.18 -22.12
CA LEU A 250 -8.26 -7.46 -22.86
C LEU A 250 -7.73 -6.13 -23.40
N ALA A 251 -7.05 -5.36 -22.54
CA ALA A 251 -6.51 -4.03 -22.87
C ALA A 251 -5.40 -4.10 -23.93
N ASP A 252 -4.66 -5.22 -24.04
CA ASP A 252 -3.62 -5.46 -25.06
C ASP A 252 -4.16 -5.38 -26.50
N LYS A 253 -5.49 -5.50 -26.69
CA LYS A 253 -6.12 -5.28 -28.00
C LYS A 253 -6.01 -3.82 -28.48
N GLY A 254 -5.75 -2.86 -27.59
CA GLY A 254 -5.53 -1.46 -27.91
C GLY A 254 -6.74 -0.72 -28.48
N THR A 255 -7.94 -1.34 -28.51
CA THR A 255 -9.17 -0.68 -28.95
C THR A 255 -9.72 0.21 -27.84
N ASP A 256 -10.44 1.30 -28.21
CA ASP A 256 -11.02 2.22 -27.22
C ASP A 256 -11.94 1.48 -26.23
N ALA A 257 -12.78 0.58 -26.70
CA ALA A 257 -13.69 -0.20 -25.85
C ALA A 257 -12.93 -1.09 -24.86
N ALA A 258 -11.84 -1.73 -25.27
CA ALA A 258 -11.02 -2.56 -24.41
C ALA A 258 -10.29 -1.73 -23.34
N LEU A 259 -9.70 -0.62 -23.75
CA LEU A 259 -9.02 0.30 -22.85
C LEU A 259 -10.01 1.00 -21.90
N GLU A 260 -11.21 1.33 -22.33
CA GLU A 260 -12.27 1.87 -21.47
C GLU A 260 -12.71 0.86 -20.42
N THR A 261 -12.87 -0.41 -20.80
CA THR A 261 -13.18 -1.50 -19.85
C THR A 261 -12.06 -1.67 -18.82
N TRP A 262 -10.81 -1.62 -19.24
CA TRP A 262 -9.65 -1.64 -18.35
C TRP A 262 -9.64 -0.45 -17.38
N CYS A 263 -9.81 0.77 -17.89
CA CYS A 263 -9.85 1.97 -17.05
C CYS A 263 -10.99 1.88 -16.03
N THR A 264 -12.18 1.43 -16.46
CA THR A 264 -13.32 1.24 -15.57
C THR A 264 -13.00 0.23 -14.46
N TYR A 265 -12.39 -0.91 -14.80
CA TYR A 265 -11.97 -1.92 -13.82
C TYR A 265 -11.01 -1.37 -12.77
N VAL A 266 -9.91 -0.76 -13.20
CA VAL A 266 -8.87 -0.23 -12.29
C VAL A 266 -9.42 0.88 -11.42
N LEU A 267 -10.09 1.85 -12.02
CA LEU A 267 -10.55 3.04 -11.31
C LEU A 267 -11.74 2.75 -10.38
N THR A 268 -12.61 1.78 -10.73
CA THR A 268 -13.63 1.27 -9.80
C THR A 268 -12.98 0.66 -8.57
N GLY A 269 -11.96 -0.19 -8.76
CA GLY A 269 -11.24 -0.77 -7.65
C GLY A 269 -10.58 0.27 -6.75
N VAL A 270 -9.90 1.27 -7.35
CA VAL A 270 -9.29 2.39 -6.60
C VAL A 270 -10.34 3.19 -5.83
N ARG A 271 -11.49 3.51 -6.44
CA ARG A 271 -12.60 4.20 -5.77
C ARG A 271 -13.11 3.43 -4.56
N ASP A 272 -13.34 2.14 -4.74
CA ASP A 272 -13.89 1.27 -3.71
C ASP A 272 -12.91 1.10 -2.54
N GLU A 273 -11.60 0.95 -2.81
CA GLU A 273 -10.56 0.94 -1.79
C GLU A 273 -10.47 2.27 -1.03
N LEU A 274 -10.49 3.41 -1.73
CA LEU A 274 -10.49 4.72 -1.08
C LEU A 274 -11.69 4.91 -0.16
N ASN A 275 -12.91 4.62 -0.63
CA ASN A 275 -14.13 4.71 0.17
C ASN A 275 -14.06 3.82 1.42
N LYS A 276 -13.43 2.65 1.30
CA LYS A 276 -13.26 1.72 2.39
C LYS A 276 -12.28 2.26 3.44
N VAL A 277 -11.08 2.68 3.03
CA VAL A 277 -10.03 3.11 3.97
C VAL A 277 -10.28 4.51 4.55
N ASP A 278 -10.99 5.39 3.84
CA ASP A 278 -11.35 6.73 4.32
C ASP A 278 -12.19 6.67 5.62
N ARG A 279 -12.91 5.57 5.85
CA ARG A 279 -13.63 5.34 7.13
C ARG A 279 -12.70 5.33 8.34
N LEU A 280 -11.44 4.95 8.17
CA LEU A 280 -10.43 4.90 9.24
C LEU A 280 -9.87 6.29 9.60
N ALA A 281 -10.16 7.32 8.81
CA ALA A 281 -9.86 8.70 9.15
C ALA A 281 -10.72 9.21 10.35
N ASP A 282 -11.92 8.68 10.53
CA ASP A 282 -12.71 8.93 11.75
C ASP A 282 -12.18 8.05 12.89
N TYR A 283 -11.61 8.71 13.91
CA TYR A 283 -11.05 8.02 15.06
C TYR A 283 -12.07 7.15 15.83
N ARG A 284 -13.35 7.49 15.80
CA ARG A 284 -14.40 6.67 16.45
C ARG A 284 -14.54 5.33 15.72
N ASN A 285 -14.56 5.35 14.38
CA ASN A 285 -14.62 4.14 13.59
C ASN A 285 -13.35 3.31 13.78
N LEU A 286 -12.17 3.94 13.69
CA LEU A 286 -10.89 3.27 13.96
C LEU A 286 -10.86 2.64 15.35
N THR A 287 -11.32 3.35 16.37
CA THR A 287 -11.37 2.85 17.75
C THR A 287 -12.31 1.65 17.87
N ALA A 288 -13.54 1.78 17.39
CA ALA A 288 -14.58 0.76 17.57
C ALA A 288 -14.32 -0.49 16.70
N GLU A 289 -13.89 -0.31 15.45
CA GLU A 289 -13.77 -1.39 14.50
C GLU A 289 -12.40 -2.07 14.51
N ILE A 290 -11.34 -1.37 14.92
CA ILE A 290 -9.97 -1.86 14.81
C ILE A 290 -9.25 -1.90 16.17
N LEU A 291 -9.10 -0.76 16.88
CA LEU A 291 -8.18 -0.70 18.02
C LEU A 291 -8.70 -1.48 19.25
N LEU A 292 -9.97 -1.33 19.61
CA LEU A 292 -10.54 -2.09 20.72
C LEU A 292 -10.60 -3.60 20.43
N PRO A 293 -11.05 -4.07 19.25
CA PRO A 293 -10.96 -5.48 18.87
C PRO A 293 -9.52 -6.02 18.87
N ALA A 294 -8.53 -5.21 18.46
CA ALA A 294 -7.12 -5.62 18.48
C ALA A 294 -6.61 -5.85 19.91
N ILE A 295 -6.96 -4.96 20.85
CA ILE A 295 -6.61 -5.10 22.27
C ILE A 295 -7.29 -6.33 22.87
N ALA A 296 -8.58 -6.53 22.60
CA ALA A 296 -9.34 -7.69 23.07
C ALA A 296 -8.71 -9.01 22.55
N HIS A 297 -8.34 -9.05 21.27
CA HIS A 297 -7.65 -10.20 20.67
C HIS A 297 -6.31 -10.48 21.36
N ALA A 298 -5.51 -9.44 21.63
CA ALA A 298 -4.24 -9.59 22.35
C ALA A 298 -4.46 -10.14 23.78
N ARG A 299 -5.57 -9.78 24.43
CA ARG A 299 -5.96 -10.31 25.73
C ARG A 299 -6.39 -11.77 25.67
N GLU A 300 -7.23 -12.15 24.70
CA GLU A 300 -7.65 -13.54 24.46
C GLU A 300 -6.46 -14.46 24.21
N ARG A 301 -5.44 -13.98 23.51
CA ARG A 301 -4.19 -14.69 23.23
C ARG A 301 -3.20 -14.66 24.40
N GLN A 302 -3.54 -14.02 25.51
CA GLN A 302 -2.68 -13.85 26.68
C GLN A 302 -1.34 -13.13 26.39
N TRP A 303 -1.30 -12.32 25.34
CA TRP A 303 -0.12 -11.49 25.02
C TRP A 303 -0.04 -10.26 25.93
N ILE A 304 -1.17 -9.85 26.48
CA ILE A 304 -1.29 -8.77 27.46
C ILE A 304 -2.10 -9.23 28.67
N THR A 305 -1.84 -8.61 29.81
CA THR A 305 -2.58 -8.85 31.06
C THR A 305 -3.89 -8.05 31.06
N GLU A 306 -4.82 -8.38 31.96
CA GLU A 306 -6.08 -7.64 32.17
C GLU A 306 -5.81 -6.17 32.56
N GLN A 307 -4.76 -5.91 33.33
CA GLN A 307 -4.37 -4.55 33.69
C GLN A 307 -3.85 -3.76 32.48
N GLU A 308 -3.07 -4.39 31.61
CA GLU A 308 -2.58 -3.79 30.35
C GLU A 308 -3.73 -3.51 29.42
N GLU A 309 -4.69 -4.43 29.25
CA GLU A 309 -5.91 -4.22 28.48
C GLU A 309 -6.68 -2.99 29.00
N SER A 310 -6.91 -2.89 30.31
CA SER A 310 -7.63 -1.75 30.91
C SER A 310 -6.92 -0.42 30.63
N VAL A 311 -5.58 -0.38 30.74
CA VAL A 311 -4.78 0.82 30.45
C VAL A 311 -4.83 1.19 28.97
N LEU A 312 -4.69 0.20 28.07
CA LEU A 312 -4.72 0.42 26.62
C LEU A 312 -6.11 0.87 26.17
N ASN A 313 -7.19 0.33 26.72
CA ASN A 313 -8.55 0.77 26.43
C ASN A 313 -8.76 2.25 26.82
N VAL A 314 -8.26 2.67 28.01
CA VAL A 314 -8.30 4.09 28.39
C VAL A 314 -7.47 4.95 27.42
N ALA A 315 -6.29 4.47 27.00
CA ALA A 315 -5.45 5.21 26.06
C ALA A 315 -6.13 5.40 24.70
N VAL A 316 -6.79 4.38 24.19
CA VAL A 316 -7.55 4.44 22.92
C VAL A 316 -8.74 5.37 23.06
N LEU A 317 -9.57 5.22 24.10
CA LEU A 317 -10.79 6.02 24.27
C LEU A 317 -10.50 7.50 24.50
N ARG A 318 -9.39 7.84 25.17
CA ARG A 318 -8.98 9.24 25.42
C ARG A 318 -8.07 9.83 24.34
N LYS A 319 -7.64 9.05 23.33
CA LYS A 319 -6.67 9.40 22.28
C LYS A 319 -5.27 9.69 22.82
N VAL A 320 -5.19 10.48 23.90
CA VAL A 320 -3.95 10.88 24.57
C VAL A 320 -4.15 10.72 26.07
N VAL A 321 -3.19 10.10 26.75
CA VAL A 321 -3.24 9.85 28.20
C VAL A 321 -1.99 10.36 28.90
N LYS A 322 -2.18 10.75 30.18
CA LYS A 322 -1.13 10.99 31.17
C LYS A 322 -1.23 9.96 32.28
N SER A 323 -0.22 9.87 33.12
CA SER A 323 -0.22 8.93 34.26
C SER A 323 -1.44 9.13 35.21
N ALA A 324 -1.94 10.36 35.36
CA ALA A 324 -3.12 10.66 36.15
C ALA A 324 -4.40 10.05 35.54
N ASP A 325 -4.52 10.01 34.25
CA ASP A 325 -5.71 9.51 33.54
C ASP A 325 -5.92 8.01 33.72
N LEU A 326 -4.89 7.29 34.17
CA LEU A 326 -4.94 5.85 34.43
C LEU A 326 -5.47 5.50 35.81
N ALA A 327 -5.85 6.51 36.63
CA ALA A 327 -6.39 6.26 37.99
C ALA A 327 -7.64 5.36 37.94
N ASP A 328 -8.51 5.57 36.96
CA ASP A 328 -9.73 4.79 36.79
C ASP A 328 -9.47 3.35 36.32
N ALA A 329 -8.48 3.17 35.50
CA ALA A 329 -8.03 1.82 35.02
C ALA A 329 -7.22 1.07 36.10
N MET A 330 -6.62 1.79 37.05
CA MET A 330 -5.75 1.26 38.11
C MET A 330 -6.12 1.83 39.48
N PRO A 331 -7.35 1.62 39.98
CA PRO A 331 -7.86 2.31 41.17
C PRO A 331 -7.09 1.98 42.46
N LYS A 332 -6.47 0.78 42.51
CA LYS A 332 -5.69 0.33 43.68
C LYS A 332 -4.19 0.65 43.55
N SER A 333 -3.76 1.32 42.50
CA SER A 333 -2.35 1.56 42.20
C SER A 333 -1.89 2.94 42.61
N SER A 334 -0.72 3.02 43.21
CA SER A 334 -0.05 4.27 43.53
C SER A 334 0.40 5.00 42.24
N PRO A 335 0.68 6.32 42.29
CA PRO A 335 1.23 7.05 41.16
C PRO A 335 2.51 6.43 40.59
N ALA A 336 3.37 5.87 41.44
CA ALA A 336 4.60 5.18 41.04
C ALA A 336 4.31 3.91 40.23
N GLN A 337 3.32 3.11 40.65
CA GLN A 337 2.89 1.92 39.94
C GLN A 337 2.28 2.25 38.56
N ARG A 338 1.47 3.31 38.46
CA ARG A 338 0.95 3.79 37.19
C ARG A 338 2.07 4.23 36.24
N THR A 339 3.05 4.96 36.77
CA THR A 339 4.23 5.37 35.99
C THR A 339 5.05 4.15 35.53
N TYR A 340 5.22 3.15 36.37
CA TYR A 340 5.90 1.89 36.01
C TYR A 340 5.13 1.19 34.89
N GLN A 341 3.81 1.10 34.96
CA GLN A 341 3.00 0.45 33.91
C GLN A 341 3.13 1.18 32.57
N ILE A 342 3.11 2.52 32.57
CA ILE A 342 3.37 3.30 31.33
C ILE A 342 4.75 2.97 30.76
N ARG A 343 5.79 2.96 31.60
CA ARG A 343 7.16 2.63 31.12
C ARG A 343 7.23 1.23 30.53
N LYS A 344 6.55 0.26 31.12
CA LYS A 344 6.46 -1.10 30.58
C LYS A 344 5.80 -1.14 29.20
N LEU A 345 4.66 -0.44 29.04
CA LEU A 345 3.95 -0.37 27.77
C LEU A 345 4.74 0.40 26.68
N LEU A 346 5.49 1.44 27.09
CA LEU A 346 6.42 2.15 26.18
C LEU A 346 7.55 1.23 25.73
N ALA A 347 8.17 0.49 26.64
CA ALA A 347 9.24 -0.45 26.32
C ALA A 347 8.78 -1.57 25.38
N ASN A 348 7.50 -1.95 25.46
CA ASN A 348 6.89 -2.96 24.60
C ASN A 348 6.27 -2.35 23.31
N GLY A 349 6.42 -1.05 23.05
CA GLY A 349 5.87 -0.36 21.89
C GLY A 349 4.34 -0.26 21.85
N MET A 350 3.63 -0.60 22.96
CA MET A 350 2.16 -0.53 23.03
C MET A 350 1.63 0.87 23.38
N LEU A 351 2.49 1.72 23.89
CA LEU A 351 2.29 3.16 23.99
C LEU A 351 3.48 3.87 23.33
N GLN A 352 3.26 5.08 22.87
CA GLN A 352 4.32 5.96 22.38
C GLN A 352 4.08 7.39 22.86
N PRO A 353 5.14 8.19 23.08
CA PRO A 353 4.97 9.60 23.44
C PRO A 353 4.42 10.37 22.23
N THR A 354 3.59 11.40 22.50
CA THR A 354 3.00 12.25 21.44
C THR A 354 4.05 13.10 20.70
N HIS A 355 5.18 13.35 21.34
CA HIS A 355 6.39 13.96 20.77
C HIS A 355 7.60 13.60 21.65
N PRO A 356 8.85 13.71 21.18
CA PRO A 356 10.03 13.51 22.00
C PRO A 356 9.91 14.26 23.34
N GLU A 357 10.25 13.58 24.44
CA GLU A 357 10.16 14.10 25.82
C GLU A 357 8.74 14.38 26.37
N ALA A 358 7.68 14.13 25.62
CA ALA A 358 6.33 14.30 26.09
C ALA A 358 6.00 13.35 27.26
N ARG A 359 5.23 13.88 28.26
CA ARG A 359 4.59 13.07 29.31
C ARG A 359 3.13 12.75 28.97
N GLN A 360 2.83 12.76 27.69
CA GLN A 360 1.54 12.39 27.10
C GLN A 360 1.80 11.27 26.11
N TYR A 361 0.91 10.27 26.11
CA TYR A 361 1.12 9.04 25.36
C TYR A 361 -0.13 8.71 24.57
N THR A 362 0.06 8.11 23.42
CA THR A 362 -1.00 7.53 22.59
C THR A 362 -0.74 6.03 22.37
N ILE A 363 -1.72 5.33 21.85
CA ILE A 363 -1.60 3.90 21.52
C ILE A 363 -0.46 3.68 20.52
N GLY A 364 0.34 2.62 20.74
CA GLY A 364 1.37 2.11 19.86
C GLY A 364 0.99 0.71 19.37
N PHE A 365 0.94 0.49 18.06
CA PHE A 365 0.55 -0.82 17.51
C PHE A 365 1.39 -1.26 16.31
N SER A 366 1.97 -0.35 15.53
CA SER A 366 2.72 -0.71 14.31
C SER A 366 3.99 -1.54 14.57
N ASN A 367 4.57 -1.39 15.76
CA ASN A 367 5.81 -2.07 16.17
C ASN A 367 5.63 -2.86 17.48
N SER A 368 4.46 -3.46 17.69
CA SER A 368 4.16 -4.17 18.92
C SER A 368 3.31 -5.43 18.67
N THR A 369 3.11 -6.20 19.71
CA THR A 369 2.21 -7.36 19.72
C THR A 369 0.78 -7.01 19.27
N LEU A 370 0.35 -5.76 19.45
CA LEU A 370 -0.97 -5.28 19.01
C LEU A 370 -1.11 -5.28 17.48
N LEU A 371 -0.01 -5.19 16.71
CA LEU A 371 -0.07 -5.24 15.25
C LEU A 371 -0.82 -6.46 14.74
N ARG A 372 -0.61 -7.64 15.33
CA ARG A 372 -1.32 -8.87 14.94
C ARG A 372 -2.83 -8.74 15.15
N GLY A 373 -3.25 -8.11 16.24
CA GLY A 373 -4.66 -7.83 16.53
C GLY A 373 -5.25 -6.80 15.56
N VAL A 374 -4.50 -5.74 15.25
CA VAL A 374 -4.90 -4.72 14.27
C VAL A 374 -5.11 -5.33 12.89
N ILE A 375 -4.17 -6.15 12.43
CA ILE A 375 -4.26 -6.87 11.15
C ILE A 375 -5.49 -7.79 11.12
N LYS A 376 -5.71 -8.55 12.20
CA LYS A 376 -6.91 -9.39 12.33
C LYS A 376 -8.18 -8.55 12.23
N ALA A 377 -8.27 -7.46 12.97
CA ALA A 377 -9.45 -6.59 12.95
C ALA A 377 -9.66 -5.96 11.56
N LEU A 378 -8.60 -5.48 10.90
CA LEU A 378 -8.66 -4.98 9.51
C LEU A 378 -9.17 -6.05 8.53
N THR A 379 -8.75 -7.31 8.72
CA THR A 379 -9.21 -8.45 7.89
C THR A 379 -10.68 -8.77 8.15
N ASP A 380 -11.09 -8.86 9.41
CA ASP A 380 -12.48 -9.15 9.80
C ASP A 380 -13.45 -8.08 9.29
N GLN A 381 -13.01 -6.82 9.24
CA GLN A 381 -13.77 -5.69 8.72
C GLN A 381 -13.68 -5.53 7.19
N GLY A 382 -12.96 -6.42 6.50
CA GLY A 382 -12.84 -6.42 5.05
C GLY A 382 -11.92 -5.34 4.46
N PHE A 383 -11.08 -4.69 5.28
CA PHE A 383 -10.07 -3.74 4.80
C PHE A 383 -8.91 -4.44 4.08
N ILE A 384 -8.68 -5.71 4.38
CA ILE A 384 -7.62 -6.52 3.79
C ILE A 384 -8.27 -7.64 3.00
N PRO A 385 -7.95 -7.83 1.71
CA PRO A 385 -8.37 -9.00 0.96
C PRO A 385 -7.88 -10.28 1.65
N ARG A 386 -8.74 -11.29 1.77
CA ARG A 386 -8.37 -12.58 2.39
C ARG A 386 -7.16 -13.23 1.71
N ALA A 387 -7.01 -12.99 0.41
CA ALA A 387 -5.87 -13.48 -0.36
C ALA A 387 -4.52 -12.94 0.14
N VAL A 388 -4.47 -11.81 0.84
CA VAL A 388 -3.24 -11.23 1.39
C VAL A 388 -2.86 -11.88 2.72
N VAL A 389 -3.83 -12.38 3.48
CA VAL A 389 -3.64 -12.89 4.85
C VAL A 389 -3.48 -14.41 4.88
N ALA A 390 -4.05 -15.09 3.89
CA ALA A 390 -3.93 -16.54 3.70
C ALA A 390 -2.53 -16.91 3.17
#